data_b617af9459db53be961c96f7965c86cd
#
_entry.id   b617af9459db53be961c96f7965c86cd
#
_cell.length_a   1.000
_cell.length_b   1.000
_cell.length_c   1.000
_cell.angle_alpha   90.00
_cell.angle_beta   90.00
_cell.angle_gamma   90.00
#
_symmetry.space_group_name_H-M   'P 1'
#
loop_
_entity.id
_entity.type
_entity.pdbx_description
1 polymer ?
#
loop_
_entity_poly.entity_id
_entity_poly.type
_entity_poly.pdbx_seq_one_letter_code
_entity_poly.pdbx_strand_id
1 'polypeptide(L)'
;LHTNTKDPILKDSNVRKAISYAINREQVVRVGMYDYTVPAHVTSLSGPMSKWHSPEINEKENWTAFNLEKANALLDNAGYEWKNKKGRVKKDGTPIEFDIIVVSGWSDWVRSAQVISQNLRKVGIKANVRTYDFGAWILRMQQGKFQLAIGWADKGTTPYNFFKSMMFSEYVKPIGETADINWHRFGIKEADSLIKEFEKTSDTKEMENIIYKLQHLFVENAPGIPLFTELSWAEYNSRYFIGFPNAENPYGPLSPNESGFVLTLLNVKKR
;
A
#
# COMPACT_ATOMS: atom_id res chain seq x y z
N LEU A 1 1.15 1.10 2.88
CA LEU A 1 2.41 1.65 3.38
C LEU A 1 3.53 1.26 2.43
N HIS A 2 4.16 2.22 1.78
CA HIS A 2 5.36 2.02 1.00
C HIS A 2 6.56 1.80 1.92
N THR A 3 7.38 0.82 1.56
CA THR A 3 8.62 0.47 2.28
C THR A 3 9.78 0.62 1.30
N ASN A 4 10.71 1.51 1.55
CA ASN A 4 11.85 1.68 0.65
C ASN A 4 12.75 0.43 0.67
N THR A 5 12.70 -0.38 -0.38
CA THR A 5 13.44 -1.65 -0.44
C THR A 5 14.95 -1.48 -0.65
N LYS A 6 15.42 -0.25 -0.84
CA LYS A 6 16.88 0.09 -0.86
C LYS A 6 17.40 0.47 0.53
N ASP A 7 16.52 0.67 1.52
CA ASP A 7 16.96 0.85 2.91
C ASP A 7 17.63 -0.44 3.43
N PRO A 8 18.75 -0.35 4.15
CA PRO A 8 19.50 -1.52 4.62
C PRO A 8 18.73 -2.47 5.53
N ILE A 9 17.69 -1.99 6.21
CA ILE A 9 16.81 -2.80 7.08
C ILE A 9 15.61 -3.29 6.27
N LEU A 10 14.96 -2.42 5.53
CA LEU A 10 13.73 -2.71 4.79
C LEU A 10 13.95 -3.52 3.51
N LYS A 11 15.19 -3.75 3.07
CA LYS A 11 15.50 -4.67 1.96
C LYS A 11 15.10 -6.11 2.27
N ASP A 12 15.10 -6.52 3.55
CA ASP A 12 14.66 -7.83 3.98
C ASP A 12 13.13 -7.94 4.00
N SER A 13 12.57 -8.86 3.21
CA SER A 13 11.13 -9.09 3.15
C SER A 13 10.55 -9.58 4.48
N ASN A 14 11.33 -10.32 5.28
CA ASN A 14 10.90 -10.78 6.60
C ASN A 14 10.70 -9.62 7.56
N VAL A 15 11.56 -8.58 7.49
CA VAL A 15 11.38 -7.36 8.27
C VAL A 15 10.11 -6.61 7.82
N ARG A 16 9.85 -6.51 6.51
CA ARG A 16 8.62 -5.89 6.00
C ARG A 16 7.38 -6.67 6.43
N LYS A 17 7.41 -8.00 6.38
CA LYS A 17 6.33 -8.87 6.90
C LYS A 17 6.17 -8.72 8.41
N ALA A 18 7.26 -8.62 9.17
CA ALA A 18 7.20 -8.37 10.61
C ALA A 18 6.53 -7.03 10.94
N ILE A 19 6.89 -5.96 10.23
CA ILE A 19 6.22 -4.66 10.32
C ILE A 19 4.72 -4.82 10.03
N SER A 20 4.37 -5.57 9.00
CA SER A 20 2.98 -5.80 8.63
C SER A 20 2.18 -6.56 9.68
N TYR A 21 2.73 -7.65 10.24
CA TYR A 21 2.12 -8.38 11.35
C TYR A 21 1.95 -7.52 12.62
N ALA A 22 2.83 -6.57 12.84
CA ALA A 22 2.74 -5.67 13.99
C ALA A 22 1.64 -4.60 13.85
N ILE A 23 1.13 -4.34 12.64
CA ILE A 23 0.11 -3.33 12.38
C ILE A 23 -1.29 -3.90 12.61
N ASN A 24 -2.01 -3.38 13.59
CA ASN A 24 -3.43 -3.65 13.80
C ASN A 24 -4.26 -2.79 12.83
N ARG A 25 -4.64 -3.37 11.70
CA ARG A 25 -5.37 -2.67 10.63
C ARG A 25 -6.77 -2.24 11.03
N GLU A 26 -7.44 -3.00 11.87
CA GLU A 26 -8.74 -2.60 12.40
C GLU A 26 -8.61 -1.33 13.26
N GLN A 27 -7.55 -1.24 14.07
CA GLN A 27 -7.26 -0.02 14.81
C GLN A 27 -6.90 1.15 13.88
N VAL A 28 -6.13 0.90 12.80
CA VAL A 28 -5.82 1.92 11.79
C VAL A 28 -7.08 2.43 11.12
N VAL A 29 -7.99 1.53 10.72
CA VAL A 29 -9.27 1.88 10.09
C VAL A 29 -10.16 2.66 11.06
N ARG A 30 -10.33 2.16 12.29
CA ARG A 30 -11.20 2.80 13.28
C ARG A 30 -10.70 4.20 13.68
N VAL A 31 -9.42 4.35 13.98
CA VAL A 31 -8.86 5.62 14.49
C VAL A 31 -8.46 6.55 13.35
N GLY A 32 -7.84 6.02 12.31
CA GLY A 32 -7.36 6.79 11.16
C GLY A 32 -8.50 7.20 10.24
N MET A 33 -9.34 6.23 9.88
CA MET A 33 -10.34 6.35 8.82
C MET A 33 -11.78 6.42 9.34
N TYR A 34 -12.01 6.46 10.67
CA TYR A 34 -13.34 6.52 11.30
C TYR A 34 -14.33 5.45 10.81
N ASP A 35 -13.83 4.24 10.56
CA ASP A 35 -14.59 3.08 10.06
C ASP A 35 -15.25 3.30 8.68
N TYR A 36 -14.84 4.32 7.93
CA TYR A 36 -15.32 4.54 6.55
C TYR A 36 -14.74 3.54 5.52
N THR A 37 -13.76 2.76 5.89
CA THR A 37 -13.14 1.75 5.03
C THR A 37 -12.97 0.44 5.78
N VAL A 38 -12.36 -0.53 5.12
CA VAL A 38 -12.05 -1.85 5.71
C VAL A 38 -10.56 -2.17 5.58
N PRO A 39 -10.02 -3.04 6.45
CA PRO A 39 -8.66 -3.55 6.31
C PRO A 39 -8.39 -4.13 4.92
N ALA A 40 -7.21 -3.85 4.38
CA ALA A 40 -6.82 -4.38 3.08
C ALA A 40 -6.47 -5.87 3.15
N HIS A 41 -6.78 -6.60 2.07
CA HIS A 41 -6.35 -7.97 1.85
C HIS A 41 -4.83 -8.06 1.61
N VAL A 42 -4.22 -9.21 1.89
CA VAL A 42 -2.76 -9.42 1.73
C VAL A 42 -2.26 -9.21 0.31
N THR A 43 -3.09 -9.45 -0.70
CA THR A 43 -2.79 -9.19 -2.10
C THR A 43 -2.95 -7.71 -2.50
N SER A 44 -3.43 -6.84 -1.60
CA SER A 44 -3.83 -5.45 -1.86
C SER A 44 -5.00 -5.28 -2.84
N LEU A 45 -5.59 -6.36 -3.34
CA LEU A 45 -6.77 -6.29 -4.20
C LEU A 45 -8.03 -6.15 -3.33
N SER A 46 -8.89 -5.19 -3.69
CA SER A 46 -10.09 -4.88 -2.92
C SER A 46 -11.21 -4.36 -3.83
N GLY A 47 -12.44 -4.30 -3.30
CA GLY A 47 -13.60 -3.86 -4.05
C GLY A 47 -13.81 -4.67 -5.35
N PRO A 48 -13.99 -4.03 -6.50
CA PRO A 48 -14.16 -4.74 -7.79
C PRO A 48 -12.99 -5.64 -8.19
N MET A 49 -11.79 -5.41 -7.62
CA MET A 49 -10.60 -6.23 -7.91
C MET A 49 -10.55 -7.52 -7.09
N SER A 50 -11.36 -7.69 -6.06
CA SER A 50 -11.39 -8.91 -5.24
C SER A 50 -11.79 -10.17 -6.03
N LYS A 51 -12.51 -10.02 -7.15
CA LYS A 51 -12.82 -11.13 -8.07
C LYS A 51 -11.57 -11.80 -8.68
N TRP A 52 -10.42 -11.11 -8.62
CA TRP A 52 -9.13 -11.61 -9.10
C TRP A 52 -8.32 -12.30 -8.01
N HIS A 53 -8.84 -12.48 -6.79
CA HIS A 53 -8.09 -13.16 -5.74
C HIS A 53 -7.72 -14.58 -6.17
N SER A 54 -6.46 -14.93 -6.02
CA SER A 54 -5.99 -16.30 -6.23
C SER A 54 -6.57 -17.20 -5.13
N PRO A 55 -7.23 -18.32 -5.48
CA PRO A 55 -7.74 -19.29 -4.52
C PRO A 55 -6.63 -20.04 -3.77
N GLU A 56 -5.38 -19.97 -4.24
CA GLU A 56 -4.24 -20.65 -3.67
C GLU A 56 -3.59 -19.87 -2.52
N ILE A 57 -3.82 -18.55 -2.43
CA ILE A 57 -3.32 -17.73 -1.32
C ILE A 57 -4.18 -18.01 -0.08
N ASN A 58 -3.59 -18.71 0.86
CA ASN A 58 -4.25 -19.15 2.08
C ASN A 58 -3.93 -18.24 3.29
N GLU A 59 -4.65 -18.47 4.40
CA GLU A 59 -4.47 -17.67 5.63
C GLU A 59 -3.06 -17.78 6.26
N LYS A 60 -2.31 -18.84 5.98
CA LYS A 60 -0.93 -18.98 6.51
C LYS A 60 0.01 -17.95 5.89
N GLU A 61 -0.29 -17.54 4.67
CA GLU A 61 0.46 -16.53 3.93
C GLU A 61 -0.04 -15.10 4.21
N ASN A 62 -1.11 -14.97 5.00
CA ASN A 62 -1.71 -13.69 5.33
C ASN A 62 -0.90 -12.93 6.40
N TRP A 63 0.17 -12.26 5.96
CA TRP A 63 0.96 -11.39 6.83
C TRP A 63 0.30 -10.01 7.08
N THR A 64 -0.93 -9.77 6.60
CA THR A 64 -1.72 -8.60 7.00
C THR A 64 -2.54 -8.85 8.27
N ALA A 65 -2.67 -10.09 8.71
CA ALA A 65 -3.26 -10.43 10.00
C ALA A 65 -2.41 -9.86 11.16
N PHE A 66 -3.06 -9.23 12.15
CA PHE A 66 -2.36 -8.71 13.32
C PHE A 66 -1.84 -9.85 14.20
N ASN A 67 -0.53 -9.97 14.34
CA ASN A 67 0.09 -11.02 15.15
C ASN A 67 1.47 -10.59 15.66
N LEU A 68 1.53 -10.15 16.92
CA LEU A 68 2.78 -9.69 17.53
C LEU A 68 3.80 -10.81 17.75
N GLU A 69 3.37 -12.06 17.94
CA GLU A 69 4.27 -13.20 18.13
C GLU A 69 5.02 -13.50 16.83
N LYS A 70 4.29 -13.59 15.69
CA LYS A 70 4.90 -13.76 14.37
C LYS A 70 5.81 -12.57 14.02
N ALA A 71 5.41 -11.34 14.33
CA ALA A 71 6.23 -10.16 14.12
C ALA A 71 7.55 -10.26 14.89
N ASN A 72 7.49 -10.61 16.17
CA ASN A 72 8.68 -10.78 17.01
C ASN A 72 9.59 -11.92 16.48
N ALA A 73 9.02 -13.09 16.17
CA ALA A 73 9.78 -14.22 15.65
C ALA A 73 10.54 -13.88 14.35
N LEU A 74 9.90 -13.13 13.41
CA LEU A 74 10.56 -12.71 12.19
C LEU A 74 11.70 -11.71 12.46
N LEU A 75 11.54 -10.78 13.40
CA LEU A 75 12.58 -9.84 13.79
C LEU A 75 13.75 -10.56 14.51
N ASP A 76 13.45 -11.52 15.39
CA ASP A 76 14.47 -12.34 16.07
C ASP A 76 15.29 -13.14 15.04
N ASN A 77 14.62 -13.80 14.08
CA ASN A 77 15.26 -14.56 13.00
C ASN A 77 16.10 -13.67 12.07
N ALA A 78 15.70 -12.43 11.88
CA ALA A 78 16.45 -11.44 11.12
C ALA A 78 17.64 -10.83 11.90
N GLY A 79 17.86 -11.26 13.16
CA GLY A 79 18.97 -10.87 14.00
C GLY A 79 18.80 -9.52 14.70
N TYR A 80 17.54 -9.12 14.92
CA TYR A 80 17.23 -7.89 15.68
C TYR A 80 16.81 -8.25 17.10
N GLU A 81 17.65 -7.97 18.07
CA GLU A 81 17.48 -8.35 19.47
C GLU A 81 16.90 -7.21 20.31
N TRP A 82 16.11 -7.55 21.33
CA TRP A 82 15.65 -6.58 22.31
C TRP A 82 16.81 -6.07 23.18
N LYS A 83 16.97 -4.73 23.25
CA LYS A 83 17.92 -4.10 24.18
C LYS A 83 17.17 -3.53 25.40
N ASN A 84 17.33 -4.20 26.53
CA ASN A 84 16.79 -3.72 27.83
C ASN A 84 15.28 -3.37 27.80
N LYS A 85 14.47 -4.07 27.03
CA LYS A 85 13.04 -3.82 26.82
C LYS A 85 12.69 -2.43 26.26
N LYS A 86 13.68 -1.66 25.78
CA LYS A 86 13.50 -0.29 25.26
C LYS A 86 13.32 -0.23 23.76
N GLY A 87 13.71 -1.25 23.04
CA GLY A 87 13.62 -1.35 21.60
C GLY A 87 14.53 -2.44 21.05
N ARG A 88 14.41 -2.72 19.77
CA ARG A 88 15.26 -3.67 19.06
C ARG A 88 16.50 -2.99 18.47
N VAL A 89 17.58 -3.73 18.45
CA VAL A 89 18.86 -3.29 17.89
C VAL A 89 19.41 -4.36 16.95
N LYS A 90 20.22 -3.93 16.01
CA LYS A 90 21.11 -4.80 15.22
C LYS A 90 22.21 -5.39 16.11
N LYS A 91 22.97 -6.37 15.61
CA LYS A 91 24.15 -6.93 16.29
C LYS A 91 25.20 -5.89 16.66
N ASP A 92 25.32 -4.81 15.89
CA ASP A 92 26.23 -3.68 16.18
C ASP A 92 25.68 -2.70 17.24
N GLY A 93 24.50 -2.96 17.78
CA GLY A 93 23.84 -2.12 18.76
C GLY A 93 23.03 -0.96 18.19
N THR A 94 22.98 -0.80 16.87
CA THR A 94 22.20 0.25 16.18
C THR A 94 20.70 0.00 16.38
N PRO A 95 19.90 0.96 16.90
CA PRO A 95 18.46 0.82 17.05
C PRO A 95 17.76 0.67 15.69
N ILE A 96 16.64 -0.08 15.66
CA ILE A 96 15.72 -0.06 14.53
C ILE A 96 14.83 1.17 14.69
N GLU A 97 15.04 2.13 13.82
CA GLU A 97 14.30 3.37 13.80
C GLU A 97 13.94 3.75 12.36
N PHE A 98 12.70 4.19 12.14
CA PHE A 98 12.19 4.65 10.85
C PHE A 98 11.45 5.96 10.98
N ASP A 99 11.50 6.77 9.95
CA ASP A 99 10.54 7.83 9.73
C ASP A 99 9.39 7.32 8.85
N ILE A 100 8.13 7.60 9.25
CA ILE A 100 6.92 7.41 8.44
C ILE A 100 6.53 8.78 7.91
N ILE A 101 6.70 9.01 6.62
CA ILE A 101 6.33 10.27 6.00
C ILE A 101 4.88 10.27 5.53
N VAL A 102 4.17 11.38 5.79
CA VAL A 102 2.78 11.60 5.40
C VAL A 102 2.55 13.04 4.97
N VAL A 103 1.47 13.28 4.24
CA VAL A 103 1.07 14.63 3.85
C VAL A 103 0.48 15.37 5.05
N SER A 104 0.98 16.57 5.35
CA SER A 104 0.41 17.45 6.36
C SER A 104 -0.99 17.90 5.94
N GLY A 105 -1.93 17.95 6.87
CA GLY A 105 -3.32 18.30 6.58
C GLY A 105 -4.21 17.13 6.13
N TRP A 106 -3.64 16.00 5.67
CA TRP A 106 -4.39 14.77 5.46
C TRP A 106 -4.52 14.02 6.79
N SER A 107 -5.50 14.47 7.58
CA SER A 107 -5.64 14.10 8.99
C SER A 107 -5.88 12.60 9.21
N ASP A 108 -6.54 11.95 8.26
CA ASP A 108 -6.76 10.50 8.20
C ASP A 108 -5.42 9.73 8.08
N TRP A 109 -4.54 10.15 7.17
CA TRP A 109 -3.22 9.54 7.02
C TRP A 109 -2.31 9.84 8.20
N VAL A 110 -2.36 11.06 8.76
CA VAL A 110 -1.58 11.43 9.94
C VAL A 110 -1.96 10.55 11.14
N ARG A 111 -3.28 10.40 11.42
CA ARG A 111 -3.77 9.51 12.49
C ARG A 111 -3.38 8.05 12.24
N SER A 112 -3.53 7.58 10.99
CA SER A 112 -3.13 6.22 10.61
C SER A 112 -1.64 5.98 10.87
N ALA A 113 -0.76 6.91 10.50
CA ALA A 113 0.67 6.83 10.78
C ALA A 113 0.99 6.82 12.29
N GLN A 114 0.25 7.59 13.07
CA GLN A 114 0.40 7.61 14.55
C GLN A 114 0.02 6.26 15.16
N VAL A 115 -1.07 5.63 14.70
CA VAL A 115 -1.46 4.27 15.12
C VAL A 115 -0.39 3.25 14.74
N ILE A 116 0.12 3.30 13.51
CA ILE A 116 1.19 2.43 13.03
C ILE A 116 2.44 2.61 13.91
N SER A 117 2.85 3.85 14.18
CA SER A 117 3.99 4.14 15.06
C SER A 117 3.82 3.51 16.46
N GLN A 118 2.62 3.63 17.06
CA GLN A 118 2.32 3.00 18.36
C GLN A 118 2.34 1.47 18.27
N ASN A 119 1.84 0.89 17.19
CA ASN A 119 1.85 -0.55 17.00
C ASN A 119 3.27 -1.11 16.84
N LEU A 120 4.13 -0.46 16.05
CA LEU A 120 5.51 -0.85 15.82
C LEU A 120 6.35 -0.81 17.10
N ARG A 121 6.04 0.12 18.02
CA ARG A 121 6.70 0.20 19.32
C ARG A 121 6.50 -1.07 20.16
N LYS A 122 5.35 -1.78 19.98
CA LYS A 122 5.07 -3.04 20.71
C LYS A 122 6.02 -4.17 20.33
N VAL A 123 6.65 -4.09 19.17
CA VAL A 123 7.67 -5.05 18.71
C VAL A 123 9.08 -4.46 18.72
N GLY A 124 9.28 -3.35 19.43
CA GLY A 124 10.60 -2.74 19.64
C GLY A 124 11.11 -1.91 18.47
N ILE A 125 10.28 -1.59 17.49
CA ILE A 125 10.62 -0.71 16.38
C ILE A 125 10.19 0.73 16.74
N LYS A 126 11.12 1.68 16.70
CA LYS A 126 10.79 3.09 16.83
C LYS A 126 10.42 3.64 15.45
N ALA A 127 9.24 4.24 15.34
CA ALA A 127 8.79 4.88 14.12
C ALA A 127 8.30 6.31 14.41
N ASN A 128 8.90 7.31 13.77
CA ASN A 128 8.56 8.72 13.96
C ASN A 128 7.68 9.19 12.80
N VAL A 129 6.56 9.82 13.10
CA VAL A 129 5.71 10.40 12.06
C VAL A 129 6.28 11.75 11.66
N ARG A 130 6.54 11.94 10.36
CA ARG A 130 7.02 13.19 9.75
C ARG A 130 6.00 13.68 8.74
N THR A 131 5.51 14.87 8.96
CA THR A 131 4.55 15.51 8.04
C THR A 131 5.27 16.48 7.10
N TYR A 132 4.86 16.48 5.84
CA TYR A 132 5.34 17.39 4.81
C TYR A 132 4.14 17.97 4.06
N ASP A 133 4.25 19.17 3.47
CA ASP A 133 3.31 19.59 2.46
C ASP A 133 3.31 18.61 1.27
N PHE A 134 2.25 18.63 0.46
CA PHE A 134 2.09 17.66 -0.62
C PHE A 134 3.26 17.71 -1.62
N GLY A 135 3.75 18.90 -1.97
CA GLY A 135 4.86 19.04 -2.92
C GLY A 135 6.16 18.43 -2.40
N ALA A 136 6.50 18.68 -1.14
CA ALA A 136 7.67 18.10 -0.51
C ALA A 136 7.53 16.58 -0.28
N TRP A 137 6.32 16.12 0.06
CA TRP A 137 6.04 14.69 0.24
C TRP A 137 6.18 13.93 -1.09
N ILE A 138 5.50 14.38 -2.17
CA ILE A 138 5.53 13.70 -3.47
C ILE A 138 6.94 13.67 -4.07
N LEU A 139 7.69 14.75 -3.92
CA LEU A 139 9.08 14.80 -4.37
C LEU A 139 9.95 13.75 -3.65
N ARG A 140 9.76 13.58 -2.32
CA ARG A 140 10.46 12.56 -1.55
C ARG A 140 10.08 11.15 -2.00
N MET A 141 8.79 10.91 -2.25
CA MET A 141 8.29 9.64 -2.79
C MET A 141 8.95 9.32 -4.14
N GLN A 142 8.87 10.25 -5.08
CA GLN A 142 9.43 10.10 -6.42
C GLN A 142 10.95 9.89 -6.40
N GLN A 143 11.66 10.58 -5.53
CA GLN A 143 13.11 10.43 -5.39
C GLN A 143 13.53 9.24 -4.52
N GLY A 144 12.60 8.49 -3.92
CA GLY A 144 12.91 7.40 -2.99
C GLY A 144 13.58 7.87 -1.69
N LYS A 145 13.43 9.13 -1.30
CA LYS A 145 14.03 9.74 -0.10
C LYS A 145 13.11 9.58 1.11
N PHE A 146 12.74 8.36 1.41
CA PHE A 146 11.93 7.98 2.57
C PHE A 146 12.32 6.57 3.02
N GLN A 147 11.91 6.17 4.21
CA GLN A 147 11.99 4.80 4.71
C GLN A 147 10.61 4.14 4.64
N LEU A 148 9.64 4.70 5.36
CA LEU A 148 8.23 4.31 5.32
C LEU A 148 7.38 5.51 4.89
N ALA A 149 6.33 5.27 4.12
CA ALA A 149 5.42 6.33 3.68
C ALA A 149 4.00 5.80 3.51
N ILE A 150 2.99 6.52 3.99
CA ILE A 150 1.62 6.25 3.55
C ILE A 150 1.44 6.89 2.18
N GLY A 151 0.89 6.12 1.25
CA GLY A 151 0.66 6.54 -0.13
C GLY A 151 -0.29 5.57 -0.84
N TRP A 152 -0.67 5.93 -2.03
CA TRP A 152 -1.50 5.11 -2.91
C TRP A 152 -0.64 4.23 -3.83
N ALA A 153 -1.29 3.32 -4.54
CA ALA A 153 -0.71 2.55 -5.63
C ALA A 153 -1.55 2.74 -6.90
N ASP A 154 -0.97 2.40 -8.04
CA ASP A 154 -1.67 2.55 -9.32
C ASP A 154 -2.92 1.68 -9.38
N LYS A 155 -3.92 2.22 -10.09
CA LYS A 155 -5.21 1.59 -10.35
C LYS A 155 -5.38 1.33 -11.84
N GLY A 156 -6.31 0.45 -12.17
CA GLY A 156 -6.68 0.15 -13.55
C GLY A 156 -7.99 -0.63 -13.60
N THR A 157 -8.39 -1.04 -14.79
CA THR A 157 -9.56 -1.92 -14.99
C THR A 157 -9.30 -3.36 -14.57
N THR A 158 -8.02 -3.73 -14.46
CA THR A 158 -7.53 -5.01 -13.96
C THR A 158 -6.41 -4.79 -12.95
N PRO A 159 -6.02 -5.79 -12.13
CA PRO A 159 -4.90 -5.68 -11.20
C PRO A 159 -3.52 -5.49 -11.84
N TYR A 160 -3.43 -5.58 -13.17
CA TYR A 160 -2.19 -5.45 -13.92
C TYR A 160 -1.40 -4.17 -13.57
N ASN A 161 -2.05 -2.99 -13.60
CA ASN A 161 -1.37 -1.73 -13.30
C ASN A 161 -0.80 -1.70 -11.88
N PHE A 162 -1.55 -2.25 -10.92
CA PHE A 162 -1.08 -2.37 -9.54
C PHE A 162 0.21 -3.20 -9.47
N PHE A 163 0.20 -4.44 -9.98
CA PHE A 163 1.38 -5.30 -9.89
C PHE A 163 2.56 -4.78 -10.71
N LYS A 164 2.29 -4.15 -11.86
CA LYS A 164 3.33 -3.49 -12.66
C LYS A 164 3.99 -2.35 -11.88
N SER A 165 3.19 -1.49 -11.25
CA SER A 165 3.72 -0.38 -10.43
C SER A 165 4.51 -0.87 -9.21
N MET A 166 4.15 -2.05 -8.68
CA MET A 166 4.76 -2.59 -7.47
C MET A 166 6.00 -3.44 -7.72
N MET A 167 6.16 -4.07 -8.89
CA MET A 167 7.18 -5.11 -9.05
C MET A 167 7.97 -5.05 -10.37
N PHE A 168 7.63 -4.16 -11.32
CA PHE A 168 8.31 -4.10 -12.61
C PHE A 168 9.69 -3.45 -12.46
N SER A 169 10.75 -4.19 -12.80
CA SER A 169 12.13 -3.74 -12.56
C SER A 169 12.55 -2.56 -13.42
N GLU A 170 11.95 -2.36 -14.61
CA GLU A 170 12.25 -1.22 -15.47
C GLU A 170 11.83 0.13 -14.87
N TYR A 171 10.90 0.12 -13.89
CA TYR A 171 10.46 1.31 -13.16
C TYR A 171 11.36 1.64 -11.96
N VAL A 172 12.29 0.75 -11.61
CA VAL A 172 13.22 1.00 -10.51
C VAL A 172 14.26 2.02 -10.94
N LYS A 173 14.31 3.14 -10.21
CA LYS A 173 15.31 4.19 -10.41
C LYS A 173 16.25 4.24 -9.20
N PRO A 174 17.49 4.70 -9.35
CA PRO A 174 18.37 5.01 -8.24
C PRO A 174 17.73 5.97 -7.24
N ILE A 175 18.18 5.91 -5.97
CA ILE A 175 17.74 6.88 -4.98
C ILE A 175 18.23 8.28 -5.37
N GLY A 176 17.33 9.26 -5.34
CA GLY A 176 17.58 10.62 -5.79
C GLY A 176 17.09 10.91 -7.21
N GLU A 177 16.95 9.91 -8.06
CA GLU A 177 16.32 10.05 -9.37
C GLU A 177 14.81 9.96 -9.27
N THR A 178 14.13 10.76 -10.09
CA THR A 178 12.65 10.79 -10.12
C THR A 178 12.10 9.52 -10.77
N ALA A 179 11.24 8.81 -10.04
CA ALA A 179 10.40 7.74 -10.56
C ALA A 179 8.94 8.14 -10.39
N ASP A 180 8.17 8.10 -11.47
CA ASP A 180 6.75 8.46 -11.44
C ASP A 180 5.93 7.40 -10.68
N ILE A 181 6.36 6.15 -10.76
CA ILE A 181 5.78 4.98 -10.10
C ILE A 181 6.90 4.12 -9.50
N ASN A 182 6.55 3.03 -8.79
CA ASN A 182 7.52 2.18 -8.08
C ASN A 182 8.41 2.98 -7.10
N TRP A 183 7.78 3.83 -6.30
CA TRP A 183 8.49 4.70 -5.34
C TRP A 183 9.29 3.93 -4.30
N HIS A 184 8.87 2.70 -3.97
CA HIS A 184 9.51 1.79 -3.02
C HIS A 184 10.73 1.03 -3.61
N ARG A 185 11.02 1.22 -4.90
CA ARG A 185 12.23 0.72 -5.59
C ARG A 185 12.38 -0.80 -5.65
N PHE A 186 11.27 -1.52 -5.76
CA PHE A 186 11.26 -2.97 -5.85
C PHE A 186 11.05 -3.46 -7.30
N GLY A 187 11.82 -4.49 -7.71
CA GLY A 187 11.64 -5.13 -9.01
C GLY A 187 12.28 -6.51 -9.02
N ILE A 188 11.62 -7.46 -9.69
CA ILE A 188 12.10 -8.84 -9.85
C ILE A 188 11.80 -9.33 -11.27
N LYS A 189 12.73 -10.13 -11.83
CA LYS A 189 12.65 -10.61 -13.22
C LYS A 189 11.45 -11.52 -13.48
N GLU A 190 11.04 -12.29 -12.50
CA GLU A 190 9.87 -13.16 -12.57
C GLU A 190 8.59 -12.34 -12.81
N ALA A 191 8.44 -11.22 -12.10
CA ALA A 191 7.33 -10.31 -12.32
C ALA A 191 7.43 -9.61 -13.68
N ASP A 192 8.63 -9.23 -14.13
CA ASP A 192 8.84 -8.62 -15.45
C ASP A 192 8.34 -9.53 -16.57
N SER A 193 8.63 -10.84 -16.48
CA SER A 193 8.19 -11.82 -17.45
C SER A 193 6.66 -11.94 -17.50
N LEU A 194 6.02 -12.07 -16.34
CA LEU A 194 4.56 -12.16 -16.22
C LEU A 194 3.85 -10.89 -16.68
N ILE A 195 4.41 -9.72 -16.38
CA ILE A 195 3.87 -8.42 -16.82
C ILE A 195 3.90 -8.33 -18.36
N LYS A 196 5.02 -8.72 -18.99
CA LYS A 196 5.17 -8.73 -20.45
C LYS A 196 4.31 -9.81 -21.13
N GLU A 197 4.05 -10.92 -20.45
CA GLU A 197 3.13 -11.97 -20.90
C GLU A 197 1.70 -11.46 -20.87
N PHE A 198 1.28 -10.81 -19.80
CA PHE A 198 -0.04 -10.19 -19.69
C PHE A 198 -0.33 -9.18 -20.82
N GLU A 199 0.66 -8.39 -21.22
CA GLU A 199 0.54 -7.41 -22.31
C GLU A 199 0.29 -8.03 -23.69
N LYS A 200 0.60 -9.32 -23.86
CA LYS A 200 0.51 -10.03 -25.15
C LYS A 200 -0.74 -10.88 -25.31
N THR A 201 -1.42 -11.20 -24.21
CA THR A 201 -2.59 -12.05 -24.23
C THR A 201 -3.89 -11.25 -24.16
N SER A 202 -4.93 -11.74 -24.83
CA SER A 202 -6.33 -11.30 -24.68
C SER A 202 -7.23 -12.42 -24.14
N ASP A 203 -6.65 -13.60 -23.86
CA ASP A 203 -7.39 -14.70 -23.24
C ASP A 203 -7.60 -14.43 -21.76
N THR A 204 -8.87 -14.39 -21.36
CA THR A 204 -9.26 -14.03 -19.97
C THR A 204 -8.72 -15.01 -18.93
N LYS A 205 -8.67 -16.32 -19.26
CA LYS A 205 -8.17 -17.32 -18.31
C LYS A 205 -6.65 -17.23 -18.16
N GLU A 206 -5.96 -16.96 -19.25
CA GLU A 206 -4.51 -16.73 -19.23
C GLU A 206 -4.18 -15.47 -18.42
N MET A 207 -4.91 -14.37 -18.65
CA MET A 207 -4.79 -13.15 -17.86
C MET A 207 -5.00 -13.40 -16.35
N GLU A 208 -6.02 -14.17 -15.99
CA GLU A 208 -6.33 -14.54 -14.62
C GLU A 208 -5.19 -15.35 -13.99
N ASN A 209 -4.68 -16.36 -14.67
CA ASN A 209 -3.55 -17.17 -14.21
C ASN A 209 -2.28 -16.33 -14.00
N ILE A 210 -2.00 -15.39 -14.88
CA ILE A 210 -0.86 -14.47 -14.75
C ILE A 210 -1.05 -13.60 -13.50
N ILE A 211 -2.25 -13.05 -13.28
CA ILE A 211 -2.55 -12.25 -12.08
C ILE A 211 -2.41 -13.09 -10.81
N TYR A 212 -2.78 -14.36 -10.81
CA TYR A 212 -2.57 -15.24 -9.66
C TYR A 212 -1.09 -15.41 -9.33
N LYS A 213 -0.25 -15.67 -10.33
CA LYS A 213 1.20 -15.76 -10.17
C LYS A 213 1.79 -14.44 -9.63
N LEU A 214 1.35 -13.29 -10.14
CA LEU A 214 1.77 -11.97 -9.66
C LEU A 214 1.36 -11.74 -8.20
N GLN A 215 0.19 -12.20 -7.77
CA GLN A 215 -0.23 -12.17 -6.36
C GLN A 215 0.70 -12.99 -5.47
N HIS A 216 1.08 -14.21 -5.89
CA HIS A 216 2.02 -15.03 -5.15
C HIS A 216 3.37 -14.34 -4.99
N LEU A 217 3.92 -13.76 -6.06
CA LEU A 217 5.16 -12.99 -5.99
C LEU A 217 5.04 -11.77 -5.05
N PHE A 218 3.90 -11.08 -5.07
CA PHE A 218 3.65 -9.95 -4.18
C PHE A 218 3.59 -10.39 -2.71
N VAL A 219 2.89 -11.47 -2.41
CA VAL A 219 2.76 -12.02 -1.05
C VAL A 219 4.09 -12.56 -0.55
N GLU A 220 4.84 -13.26 -1.39
CA GLU A 220 6.16 -13.78 -1.06
C GLU A 220 7.15 -12.66 -0.74
N ASN A 221 7.20 -11.63 -1.56
CA ASN A 221 8.21 -10.58 -1.48
C ASN A 221 7.80 -9.37 -0.63
N ALA A 222 6.52 -9.17 -0.37
CA ALA A 222 5.97 -8.04 0.40
C ALA A 222 6.59 -6.68 0.00
N PRO A 223 6.54 -6.25 -1.28
CA PRO A 223 7.18 -5.02 -1.74
C PRO A 223 6.57 -3.76 -1.13
N GLY A 224 5.32 -3.83 -0.67
CA GLY A 224 4.60 -2.82 0.08
C GLY A 224 3.66 -3.48 1.06
N ILE A 225 3.17 -2.72 2.02
CA ILE A 225 2.30 -3.22 3.10
C ILE A 225 0.89 -2.65 2.91
N PRO A 226 -0.10 -3.46 2.49
CA PRO A 226 -1.50 -3.04 2.41
C PRO A 226 -2.02 -2.62 3.78
N LEU A 227 -2.71 -1.49 3.87
CA LEU A 227 -3.27 -0.97 5.13
C LEU A 227 -4.79 -1.09 5.15
N PHE A 228 -5.45 -0.41 4.24
CA PHE A 228 -6.90 -0.35 4.12
C PHE A 228 -7.31 -0.13 2.66
N THR A 229 -8.56 -0.43 2.36
CA THR A 229 -9.16 -0.18 1.04
C THR A 229 -9.29 1.33 0.83
N GLU A 230 -8.90 1.79 -0.33
CA GLU A 230 -9.04 3.20 -0.68
C GLU A 230 -10.52 3.58 -0.82
N LEU A 231 -10.84 4.79 -0.34
CA LEU A 231 -12.14 5.41 -0.50
C LEU A 231 -12.06 6.52 -1.54
N SER A 232 -13.09 6.60 -2.36
CA SER A 232 -13.33 7.77 -3.20
C SER A 232 -14.34 8.68 -2.49
N TRP A 233 -13.96 9.92 -2.24
CA TRP A 233 -14.79 10.92 -1.60
C TRP A 233 -15.33 11.90 -2.62
N ALA A 234 -16.59 12.26 -2.50
CA ALA A 234 -17.14 13.39 -3.23
C ALA A 234 -18.26 14.04 -2.44
N GLU A 235 -18.27 15.36 -2.48
CA GLU A 235 -19.38 16.17 -2.01
C GLU A 235 -19.99 16.89 -3.21
N TYR A 236 -21.33 16.91 -3.29
CA TYR A 236 -22.04 17.62 -4.33
C TYR A 236 -23.30 18.29 -3.76
N ASN A 237 -23.65 19.41 -4.36
CA ASN A 237 -24.84 20.17 -3.99
C ASN A 237 -26.01 19.83 -4.90
N SER A 238 -26.99 19.11 -4.38
CA SER A 238 -28.20 18.71 -5.11
C SER A 238 -29.27 19.80 -5.20
N ARG A 239 -29.02 21.02 -4.70
CA ARG A 239 -29.97 22.12 -4.75
C ARG A 239 -30.27 22.57 -6.19
N TYR A 240 -29.26 22.61 -7.03
CA TYR A 240 -29.36 23.10 -8.40
C TYR A 240 -29.14 22.04 -9.46
N PHE A 241 -28.51 20.93 -9.10
CA PHE A 241 -28.18 19.84 -10.01
C PHE A 241 -28.57 18.49 -9.42
N ILE A 242 -28.96 17.59 -10.30
CA ILE A 242 -29.36 16.22 -9.96
C ILE A 242 -28.69 15.23 -10.92
N GLY A 243 -28.77 13.95 -10.63
CA GLY A 243 -28.24 12.89 -11.48
C GLY A 243 -26.80 12.51 -11.18
N PHE A 244 -26.23 12.94 -10.05
CA PHE A 244 -24.92 12.49 -9.60
C PHE A 244 -24.89 10.97 -9.35
N PRO A 245 -23.74 10.28 -9.62
CA PRO A 245 -23.58 8.88 -9.25
C PRO A 245 -23.77 8.68 -7.73
N ASN A 246 -24.33 7.56 -7.36
CA ASN A 246 -24.50 7.16 -5.97
C ASN A 246 -24.40 5.64 -5.84
N ALA A 247 -24.58 5.10 -4.62
CA ALA A 247 -24.48 3.66 -4.37
C ALA A 247 -25.48 2.82 -5.16
N GLU A 248 -26.66 3.39 -5.46
CA GLU A 248 -27.74 2.71 -6.21
C GLU A 248 -27.52 2.79 -7.73
N ASN A 249 -26.82 3.83 -8.19
CA ASN A 249 -26.53 4.06 -9.60
C ASN A 249 -25.08 4.55 -9.80
N PRO A 250 -24.07 3.67 -9.69
CA PRO A 250 -22.64 4.02 -9.74
C PRO A 250 -22.11 4.08 -11.19
N TYR A 251 -22.73 4.87 -12.06
CA TYR A 251 -22.41 4.92 -13.49
C TYR A 251 -21.08 5.63 -13.84
N GLY A 252 -20.48 6.34 -12.90
CA GLY A 252 -19.24 7.07 -13.11
C GLY A 252 -18.60 7.53 -11.81
N PRO A 253 -17.35 7.99 -11.85
CA PRO A 253 -16.68 8.52 -10.68
C PRO A 253 -17.23 9.89 -10.30
N LEU A 254 -17.15 10.23 -9.00
CA LEU A 254 -17.52 11.54 -8.47
C LEU A 254 -16.34 12.51 -8.40
N SER A 255 -15.12 12.02 -8.49
CA SER A 255 -13.93 12.86 -8.46
C SER A 255 -13.58 13.43 -9.85
N PRO A 256 -13.41 14.74 -10.00
CA PRO A 256 -13.01 15.34 -11.27
C PRO A 256 -11.61 14.95 -11.74
N ASN A 257 -10.80 14.38 -10.86
CA ASN A 257 -9.45 13.90 -11.19
C ASN A 257 -9.45 12.50 -11.83
N GLU A 258 -10.59 11.81 -11.84
CA GLU A 258 -10.71 10.50 -12.44
C GLU A 258 -11.13 10.61 -13.92
N SER A 259 -10.46 9.88 -14.80
CA SER A 259 -10.68 9.93 -16.25
C SER A 259 -12.13 9.69 -16.69
N GLY A 260 -12.87 8.88 -15.91
CA GLY A 260 -14.29 8.60 -16.14
C GLY A 260 -15.25 9.72 -15.72
N PHE A 261 -14.80 10.82 -15.12
CA PHE A 261 -15.65 11.92 -14.62
C PHE A 261 -16.48 12.59 -15.73
N VAL A 262 -16.05 12.51 -16.96
CA VAL A 262 -16.83 12.97 -18.12
C VAL A 262 -18.23 12.32 -18.16
N LEU A 263 -18.37 11.06 -17.77
CA LEU A 263 -19.67 10.38 -17.70
C LEU A 263 -20.59 11.04 -16.68
N THR A 264 -20.03 11.47 -15.55
CA THR A 264 -20.78 12.22 -14.53
C THR A 264 -21.24 13.56 -15.06
N LEU A 265 -20.38 14.32 -15.74
CA LEU A 265 -20.75 15.60 -16.35
C LEU A 265 -21.86 15.47 -17.39
N LEU A 266 -21.84 14.42 -18.20
CA LEU A 266 -22.86 14.17 -19.24
C LEU A 266 -24.23 13.80 -18.67
N ASN A 267 -24.28 13.26 -17.45
CA ASN A 267 -25.52 12.78 -16.81
C ASN A 267 -26.07 13.74 -15.77
N VAL A 268 -25.26 14.65 -15.24
CA VAL A 268 -25.73 15.69 -14.30
C VAL A 268 -26.58 16.70 -15.06
N LYS A 269 -27.76 16.99 -14.52
CA LYS A 269 -28.77 17.90 -15.13
C LYS A 269 -29.12 19.00 -14.14
N LYS A 270 -29.49 20.15 -14.67
CA LYS A 270 -30.10 21.21 -13.88
C LYS A 270 -31.43 20.71 -13.35
N ARG A 271 -31.73 21.03 -12.11
CA ARG A 271 -33.00 20.70 -11.44
C ARG A 271 -34.12 21.58 -11.96
#